data_a6c536881fe59456645b52f5b100b825
#
_entry.id   a6c536881fe59456645b52f5b100b825
#
_cell.length_a   1.000
_cell.length_b   1.000
_cell.length_c   1.000
_cell.angle_alpha   90.00
_cell.angle_beta   90.00
_cell.angle_gamma   90.00
#
_symmetry.space_group_name_H-M   'P 1'
#
loop_
_entity.id
_entity.type
_entity.pdbx_description
1 polymer ?
#
loop_
_entity_poly.entity_id
_entity_poly.type
_entity_poly.pdbx_seq_one_letter_code
_entity_poly.pdbx_strand_id
1 'polypeptide(L)'
;MAKLDLSIYGITDVKEILHNPSYEELYKAETDPKLEGYEKGYLTELGAINVMTGIYTGRSPKDKFFVKNEASEDSVWWTSDEYKNDNKPCSEEAWADLKAKAVKQLSGKKLYVVDTFCRGQWGTRLKVRFIMEVAWQAHFVKNMFIRPTEEELANYGEPDFVSFNAAKAKVENFKELGLNSETATVFNLKTKEQVILNTWYGGEMKKGIFSIMNYLNPLRGIASMHCSANTDMEGKNTAIFFGLSGTGKTTLSTDPKRLLIGDDEHGWDDEGVFNYEGGCYAKVINLSKEAEPDIYNAIKRDALLENVTVDANGKIDFNDKSVTENTRVSYPIYHIKNIVKPISKGPAAQQVIFLSADAFGVLPPVSILTPEQTKYYFLSGFTAKLAGTERGITEPTPTFSACFGAAFLSLHPAKYAEELVKKMERTGAKAYLVNTGWNGTGKRISIKDTRGIIDAILDGSIDKAPTKTIPFFNFEVPTALPGVDPKILDPRDTYSNASEWEIKAKDLSERFIKNFKKFEGNEAGKALVAAGPKL
;
A
#
# COMPACT_ATOMS: atom_id res chain seq x y z
N MET A 1 10.99 7.41 -34.24
CA MET A 1 10.41 8.22 -33.12
C MET A 1 11.22 9.50 -32.97
N ALA A 2 10.56 10.65 -32.77
CA ALA A 2 11.27 11.89 -32.46
C ALA A 2 12.06 11.70 -31.15
N LYS A 3 13.27 12.24 -31.07
CA LYS A 3 14.11 12.17 -29.87
C LYS A 3 13.40 12.93 -28.75
N LEU A 4 13.25 12.28 -27.58
CA LEU A 4 12.64 12.91 -26.40
C LEU A 4 13.45 14.17 -26.00
N ASP A 5 12.76 15.30 -25.90
CA ASP A 5 13.34 16.57 -25.47
C ASP A 5 12.98 16.87 -24.02
N LEU A 6 13.96 16.83 -23.12
CA LEU A 6 13.80 17.12 -21.71
C LEU A 6 13.98 18.61 -21.37
N SER A 7 14.33 19.45 -22.34
CA SER A 7 14.46 20.90 -22.14
C SER A 7 13.13 21.55 -21.74
N ILE A 8 12.00 20.96 -22.13
CA ILE A 8 10.67 21.39 -21.70
C ILE A 8 10.48 21.36 -20.18
N TYR A 9 11.26 20.52 -19.48
CA TYR A 9 11.31 20.44 -18.02
C TYR A 9 12.45 21.27 -17.41
N GLY A 10 13.23 21.98 -18.25
CA GLY A 10 14.42 22.73 -17.83
C GLY A 10 15.68 21.88 -17.70
N ILE A 11 15.64 20.60 -18.04
CA ILE A 11 16.80 19.68 -17.99
C ILE A 11 17.61 19.86 -19.28
N THR A 12 18.90 20.22 -19.14
CA THR A 12 19.80 20.57 -20.26
C THR A 12 21.07 19.72 -20.27
N ASP A 13 21.76 19.74 -21.40
CA ASP A 13 23.08 19.10 -21.57
C ASP A 13 23.08 17.60 -21.24
N VAL A 14 21.95 16.91 -21.49
CA VAL A 14 21.82 15.49 -21.25
C VAL A 14 22.77 14.71 -22.16
N LYS A 15 23.59 13.86 -21.56
CA LYS A 15 24.58 13.06 -22.30
C LYS A 15 23.94 11.94 -23.11
N GLU A 16 23.01 11.26 -22.52
CA GLU A 16 22.27 10.13 -23.11
C GLU A 16 20.93 9.98 -22.42
N ILE A 17 19.90 9.58 -23.18
CA ILE A 17 18.58 9.23 -22.66
C ILE A 17 18.28 7.79 -23.07
N LEU A 18 18.09 6.90 -22.09
CA LEU A 18 17.43 5.62 -22.31
C LEU A 18 15.94 5.81 -22.06
N HIS A 19 15.18 5.90 -23.15
CA HIS A 19 13.73 6.10 -23.10
C HIS A 19 13.02 4.75 -23.18
N ASN A 20 12.25 4.41 -22.19
CA ASN A 20 11.54 3.12 -22.06
C ASN A 20 12.48 1.91 -22.26
N PRO A 21 13.58 1.82 -21.48
CA PRO A 21 14.55 0.74 -21.66
C PRO A 21 13.90 -0.63 -21.43
N SER A 22 14.36 -1.62 -22.17
CA SER A 22 14.02 -3.03 -21.95
C SER A 22 14.62 -3.55 -20.64
N TYR A 23 14.12 -4.69 -20.14
CA TYR A 23 14.73 -5.33 -18.98
C TYR A 23 16.19 -5.71 -19.21
N GLU A 24 16.55 -6.11 -20.42
CA GLU A 24 17.94 -6.43 -20.76
C GLU A 24 18.84 -5.19 -20.76
N GLU A 25 18.38 -4.05 -21.27
CA GLU A 25 19.12 -2.79 -21.21
C GLU A 25 19.30 -2.32 -19.76
N LEU A 26 18.24 -2.44 -18.93
CA LEU A 26 18.33 -2.11 -17.50
C LEU A 26 19.28 -3.04 -16.76
N TYR A 27 19.22 -4.34 -17.02
CA TYR A 27 20.14 -5.31 -16.43
C TYR A 27 21.59 -4.95 -16.71
N LYS A 28 21.93 -4.65 -17.96
CA LYS A 28 23.29 -4.23 -18.36
C LYS A 28 23.71 -2.93 -17.69
N ALA A 29 22.79 -1.97 -17.61
CA ALA A 29 23.06 -0.67 -17.03
C ALA A 29 23.27 -0.74 -15.52
N GLU A 30 22.44 -1.47 -14.78
CA GLU A 30 22.50 -1.56 -13.31
C GLU A 30 23.61 -2.48 -12.78
N THR A 31 24.13 -3.38 -13.63
CA THR A 31 25.23 -4.29 -13.30
C THR A 31 26.56 -3.88 -13.94
N ASP A 32 26.65 -2.71 -14.56
CA ASP A 32 27.89 -2.23 -15.17
C ASP A 32 29.02 -2.25 -14.13
N PRO A 33 30.15 -2.93 -14.41
CA PRO A 33 31.29 -3.01 -13.50
C PRO A 33 31.88 -1.66 -13.08
N LYS A 34 31.65 -0.61 -13.88
CA LYS A 34 32.12 0.75 -13.60
C LYS A 34 31.30 1.48 -12.54
N LEU A 35 30.10 0.96 -12.21
CA LEU A 35 29.28 1.55 -11.16
C LEU A 35 29.84 1.26 -9.78
N GLU A 36 29.67 2.22 -8.88
CA GLU A 36 30.09 2.14 -7.49
C GLU A 36 28.95 2.54 -6.54
N GLY A 37 29.09 2.15 -5.29
CA GLY A 37 28.14 2.53 -4.23
C GLY A 37 26.73 2.04 -4.49
N TYR A 38 25.75 2.90 -4.21
CA TYR A 38 24.32 2.55 -4.27
C TYR A 38 23.75 2.48 -5.70
N GLU A 39 24.50 2.91 -6.71
CA GLU A 39 24.08 2.73 -8.10
C GLU A 39 24.24 1.31 -8.60
N LYS A 40 25.15 0.56 -7.99
CA LYS A 40 25.52 -0.77 -8.46
C LYS A 40 24.55 -1.84 -7.98
N GLY A 41 24.02 -2.60 -8.94
CA GLY A 41 23.27 -3.81 -8.68
C GLY A 41 24.15 -5.06 -8.70
N TYR A 42 23.80 -6.05 -7.91
CA TYR A 42 24.53 -7.30 -7.77
C TYR A 42 23.63 -8.47 -8.13
N LEU A 43 24.11 -9.35 -9.00
CA LEU A 43 23.40 -10.55 -9.38
C LEU A 43 23.36 -11.54 -8.20
N THR A 44 22.17 -12.05 -7.90
CA THR A 44 21.98 -13.09 -6.88
C THR A 44 21.86 -14.49 -7.49
N GLU A 45 21.97 -15.52 -6.65
CA GLU A 45 21.82 -16.91 -7.07
C GLU A 45 20.46 -17.25 -7.69
N LEU A 46 19.42 -16.46 -7.35
CA LEU A 46 18.07 -16.62 -7.88
C LEU A 46 17.85 -15.91 -9.23
N GLY A 47 18.84 -15.16 -9.71
CA GLY A 47 18.78 -14.43 -10.98
C GLY A 47 18.23 -13.00 -10.85
N ALA A 48 17.67 -12.64 -9.71
CA ALA A 48 17.27 -11.27 -9.40
C ALA A 48 18.50 -10.40 -9.04
N ILE A 49 18.41 -9.13 -9.33
CA ILE A 49 19.43 -8.14 -8.92
C ILE A 49 19.09 -7.64 -7.52
N ASN A 50 20.10 -7.50 -6.67
CA ASN A 50 20.00 -6.83 -5.37
C ASN A 50 20.68 -5.47 -5.40
N VAL A 51 20.03 -4.46 -4.84
CA VAL A 51 20.55 -3.11 -4.68
C VAL A 51 20.45 -2.66 -3.22
N MET A 52 21.29 -1.70 -2.85
CA MET A 52 21.22 -1.01 -1.57
C MET A 52 20.62 0.38 -1.75
N THR A 53 19.66 0.75 -0.92
CA THR A 53 18.95 2.02 -1.04
C THR A 53 19.52 3.14 -0.17
N GLY A 54 20.71 2.93 0.39
CA GLY A 54 21.40 3.92 1.22
C GLY A 54 20.84 4.04 2.62
N ILE A 55 20.87 5.25 3.16
CA ILE A 55 20.42 5.53 4.53
C ILE A 55 18.90 5.37 4.70
N TYR A 56 18.14 5.51 3.63
CA TYR A 56 16.69 5.30 3.63
C TYR A 56 16.35 3.91 3.13
N THR A 57 15.98 3.04 4.03
CA THR A 57 15.52 1.68 3.73
C THR A 57 14.00 1.53 3.77
N GLY A 58 13.31 2.67 3.81
CA GLY A 58 11.87 2.82 3.81
C GLY A 58 11.50 4.24 3.40
N ARG A 59 10.21 4.52 3.28
CA ARG A 59 9.70 5.87 3.02
C ARG A 59 9.98 6.79 4.21
N SER A 60 10.02 8.08 3.92
CA SER A 60 10.18 9.13 4.93
C SER A 60 8.93 10.03 4.98
N PRO A 61 7.88 9.64 5.72
CA PRO A 61 6.65 10.43 5.80
C PRO A 61 6.86 11.85 6.36
N LYS A 62 7.87 12.03 7.20
CA LYS A 62 8.23 13.35 7.76
C LYS A 62 8.73 14.33 6.70
N ASP A 63 9.23 13.82 5.58
CA ASP A 63 9.80 14.60 4.48
C ASP A 63 8.85 14.73 3.28
N LYS A 64 7.59 14.33 3.44
CA LYS A 64 6.53 14.47 2.44
C LYS A 64 5.82 15.81 2.58
N PHE A 65 5.64 16.50 1.43
CA PHE A 65 4.95 17.79 1.37
C PHE A 65 4.08 17.90 0.12
N PHE A 66 3.00 18.68 0.24
CA PHE A 66 2.24 19.19 -0.90
C PHE A 66 2.46 20.70 -1.01
N VAL A 67 2.63 21.19 -2.23
CA VAL A 67 2.65 22.63 -2.49
C VAL A 67 1.25 23.20 -2.22
N LYS A 68 1.19 24.20 -1.33
CA LYS A 68 -0.08 24.89 -1.03
C LYS A 68 -0.30 26.03 -2.02
N ASN A 69 -1.24 25.85 -2.91
CA ASN A 69 -1.65 26.82 -3.92
C ASN A 69 -3.12 26.62 -4.27
N GLU A 70 -3.63 27.33 -5.27
CA GLU A 70 -5.02 27.28 -5.69
C GLU A 70 -5.52 25.88 -6.12
N ALA A 71 -4.62 24.97 -6.52
CA ALA A 71 -5.00 23.61 -6.90
C ALA A 71 -5.16 22.66 -5.70
N SER A 72 -4.61 23.02 -4.55
CA SER A 72 -4.53 22.14 -3.38
C SER A 72 -5.17 22.71 -2.11
N GLU A 73 -5.25 24.03 -2.01
CA GLU A 73 -5.59 24.76 -0.78
C GLU A 73 -6.88 24.27 -0.12
N ASP A 74 -7.93 24.12 -0.93
CA ASP A 74 -9.28 23.78 -0.45
C ASP A 74 -9.59 22.28 -0.51
N SER A 75 -8.72 21.47 -1.07
CA SER A 75 -9.02 20.06 -1.36
C SER A 75 -8.16 19.06 -0.59
N VAL A 76 -6.87 19.36 -0.38
CA VAL A 76 -5.97 18.46 0.34
C VAL A 76 -6.34 18.40 1.83
N TRP A 77 -6.31 17.21 2.38
CA TRP A 77 -6.48 17.00 3.82
C TRP A 77 -5.19 17.37 4.55
N TRP A 78 -5.06 18.66 4.87
CA TRP A 78 -3.86 19.19 5.52
C TRP A 78 -3.69 18.72 6.94
N THR A 79 -2.44 18.51 7.34
CA THR A 79 -2.10 18.30 8.76
C THR A 79 -2.49 19.52 9.59
N SER A 80 -3.02 19.29 10.78
CA SER A 80 -3.41 20.32 11.74
C SER A 80 -3.08 19.87 13.17
N ASP A 81 -3.26 20.75 14.15
CA ASP A 81 -3.08 20.39 15.54
C ASP A 81 -4.14 19.39 16.02
N GLU A 82 -5.34 19.46 15.46
CA GLU A 82 -6.43 18.54 15.74
C GLU A 82 -6.20 17.18 15.06
N TYR A 83 -5.67 17.19 13.82
CA TYR A 83 -5.43 16.00 13.01
C TYR A 83 -4.01 15.97 12.45
N LYS A 84 -3.12 15.29 13.13
CA LYS A 84 -1.77 15.05 12.60
C LYS A 84 -1.83 14.01 11.47
N ASN A 85 -1.33 14.41 10.30
CA ASN A 85 -1.14 13.52 9.15
C ASN A 85 0.11 13.91 8.37
N ASP A 86 0.39 13.20 7.27
CA ASP A 86 1.61 13.39 6.49
C ASP A 86 1.46 14.42 5.35
N ASN A 87 0.30 15.09 5.23
CA ASN A 87 0.07 16.10 4.21
C ASN A 87 0.47 17.49 4.73
N LYS A 88 1.76 17.73 4.78
CA LYS A 88 2.33 19.01 5.21
C LYS A 88 2.40 19.97 4.03
N PRO A 89 2.04 21.25 4.24
CA PRO A 89 2.17 22.27 3.20
C PRO A 89 3.61 22.73 3.02
N CYS A 90 3.97 23.06 1.78
CA CYS A 90 5.14 23.90 1.49
C CYS A 90 4.73 25.05 0.55
N SER A 91 5.55 26.08 0.51
CA SER A 91 5.30 27.27 -0.33
C SER A 91 5.63 27.02 -1.79
N GLU A 92 5.12 27.87 -2.69
CA GLU A 92 5.52 27.85 -4.10
C GLU A 92 6.99 28.25 -4.28
N GLU A 93 7.52 29.13 -3.42
CA GLU A 93 8.95 29.50 -3.41
C GLU A 93 9.83 28.29 -3.05
N ALA A 94 9.43 27.51 -2.03
CA ALA A 94 10.11 26.26 -1.68
C ALA A 94 10.06 25.27 -2.85
N TRP A 95 8.91 25.11 -3.49
CA TRP A 95 8.77 24.27 -4.68
C TRP A 95 9.72 24.70 -5.82
N ALA A 96 9.80 25.98 -6.12
CA ALA A 96 10.67 26.50 -7.18
C ALA A 96 12.15 26.18 -6.88
N ASP A 97 12.59 26.31 -5.64
CA ASP A 97 13.95 25.96 -5.19
C ASP A 97 14.21 24.46 -5.34
N LEU A 98 13.29 23.63 -4.84
CA LEU A 98 13.42 22.16 -4.90
C LEU A 98 13.41 21.64 -6.35
N LYS A 99 12.52 22.17 -7.19
CA LYS A 99 12.48 21.84 -8.62
C LYS A 99 13.79 22.24 -9.33
N ALA A 100 14.33 23.42 -9.03
CA ALA A 100 15.61 23.87 -9.56
C ALA A 100 16.77 22.95 -9.16
N LYS A 101 16.79 22.48 -7.90
CA LYS A 101 17.78 21.50 -7.43
C LYS A 101 17.69 20.17 -8.18
N ALA A 102 16.47 19.67 -8.39
CA ALA A 102 16.25 18.42 -9.13
C ALA A 102 16.70 18.57 -10.60
N VAL A 103 16.31 19.64 -11.27
CA VAL A 103 16.70 19.95 -12.65
C VAL A 103 18.22 20.08 -12.80
N LYS A 104 18.86 20.78 -11.86
CA LYS A 104 20.32 20.92 -11.84
C LYS A 104 21.01 19.56 -11.68
N GLN A 105 20.52 18.71 -10.78
CA GLN A 105 21.09 17.38 -10.57
C GLN A 105 20.96 16.49 -11.80
N LEU A 106 19.82 16.53 -12.48
CA LEU A 106 19.53 15.69 -13.64
C LEU A 106 20.17 16.22 -14.94
N SER A 107 20.53 17.50 -15.00
CA SER A 107 21.20 18.10 -16.16
C SER A 107 22.63 17.59 -16.30
N GLY A 108 23.10 17.42 -17.53
CA GLY A 108 24.46 16.96 -17.83
C GLY A 108 24.70 15.47 -17.52
N LYS A 109 23.67 14.68 -17.31
CA LYS A 109 23.77 13.27 -16.94
C LYS A 109 23.28 12.35 -18.05
N LYS A 110 23.60 11.06 -17.92
CA LYS A 110 22.86 9.98 -18.56
C LYS A 110 21.57 9.76 -17.76
N LEU A 111 20.45 9.77 -18.44
CA LEU A 111 19.12 9.67 -17.80
C LEU A 111 18.34 8.47 -18.31
N TYR A 112 17.49 7.97 -17.43
CA TYR A 112 16.48 6.96 -17.73
C TYR A 112 15.11 7.62 -17.64
N VAL A 113 14.31 7.47 -18.69
CA VAL A 113 12.95 7.98 -18.76
C VAL A 113 12.02 6.82 -19.00
N VAL A 114 11.10 6.59 -18.09
CA VAL A 114 10.14 5.47 -18.15
C VAL A 114 8.73 6.03 -18.19
N ASP A 115 8.03 5.76 -19.29
CA ASP A 115 6.62 6.10 -19.49
C ASP A 115 5.75 4.93 -19.08
N THR A 116 4.79 5.18 -18.23
CA THR A 116 3.98 4.15 -17.57
C THR A 116 2.51 4.54 -17.56
N PHE A 117 1.67 3.58 -17.18
CA PHE A 117 0.30 3.84 -16.78
C PHE A 117 0.05 3.44 -15.33
N CYS A 118 -0.84 4.19 -14.67
CA CYS A 118 -1.58 3.73 -13.51
C CYS A 118 -3.01 3.44 -13.92
N ARG A 119 -3.60 2.31 -13.48
CA ARG A 119 -4.90 1.78 -13.90
C ARG A 119 -4.89 1.11 -15.29
N GLY A 120 -5.64 0.02 -15.44
CA GLY A 120 -5.55 -0.88 -16.59
C GLY A 120 -6.45 -0.60 -17.80
N GLN A 121 -7.27 0.47 -17.82
CA GLN A 121 -8.23 0.74 -18.91
C GLN A 121 -7.94 2.01 -19.71
N TRP A 122 -8.24 1.96 -21.02
CA TRP A 122 -8.19 3.11 -21.90
C TRP A 122 -9.12 4.25 -21.42
N GLY A 123 -8.66 5.51 -21.60
CA GLY A 123 -9.44 6.71 -21.29
C GLY A 123 -9.48 7.12 -19.81
N THR A 124 -9.05 6.24 -18.92
CA THR A 124 -9.05 6.50 -17.46
C THR A 124 -7.70 6.25 -16.82
N ARG A 125 -6.71 5.80 -17.60
CA ARG A 125 -5.33 5.61 -17.14
C ARG A 125 -4.64 6.94 -16.93
N LEU A 126 -3.91 7.05 -15.81
CA LEU A 126 -2.99 8.15 -15.60
C LEU A 126 -1.67 7.82 -16.30
N LYS A 127 -1.24 8.67 -17.22
CA LYS A 127 0.07 8.58 -17.87
C LYS A 127 1.12 9.22 -16.97
N VAL A 128 2.07 8.44 -16.46
CA VAL A 128 3.11 8.92 -15.56
C VAL A 128 4.48 8.73 -16.19
N ARG A 129 5.22 9.82 -16.32
CA ARG A 129 6.61 9.82 -16.76
C ARG A 129 7.52 9.94 -15.57
N PHE A 130 8.48 9.02 -15.46
CA PHE A 130 9.53 9.06 -14.45
C PHE A 130 10.85 9.41 -15.11
N ILE A 131 11.57 10.38 -14.53
CA ILE A 131 12.88 10.83 -14.98
C ILE A 131 13.87 10.64 -13.84
N MET A 132 14.94 9.89 -14.07
CA MET A 132 15.92 9.54 -13.05
C MET A 132 17.30 9.26 -13.66
N GLU A 133 18.33 9.33 -12.84
CA GLU A 133 19.72 9.05 -13.26
C GLU A 133 20.23 7.66 -12.81
N VAL A 134 19.47 6.93 -12.00
CA VAL A 134 19.84 5.63 -11.45
C VAL A 134 19.12 4.50 -12.19
N ALA A 135 19.86 3.60 -12.80
CA ALA A 135 19.31 2.53 -13.62
C ALA A 135 18.33 1.62 -12.86
N TRP A 136 18.67 1.20 -11.65
CA TRP A 136 17.82 0.30 -10.89
C TRP A 136 16.52 0.97 -10.39
N GLN A 137 16.49 2.30 -10.27
CA GLN A 137 15.24 3.03 -10.00
C GLN A 137 14.30 2.96 -11.21
N ALA A 138 14.84 3.00 -12.42
CA ALA A 138 14.07 2.76 -13.64
C ALA A 138 13.56 1.31 -13.71
N HIS A 139 14.36 0.35 -13.27
CA HIS A 139 13.94 -1.05 -13.14
C HIS A 139 12.78 -1.22 -12.13
N PHE A 140 12.90 -0.58 -10.98
CA PHE A 140 11.82 -0.55 -9.98
C PHE A 140 10.50 -0.01 -10.58
N VAL A 141 10.55 1.11 -11.26
CA VAL A 141 9.39 1.72 -11.93
C VAL A 141 8.81 0.78 -12.98
N LYS A 142 9.65 0.15 -13.79
CA LYS A 142 9.21 -0.81 -14.81
C LYS A 142 8.52 -2.04 -14.21
N ASN A 143 8.97 -2.49 -13.04
CA ASN A 143 8.32 -3.58 -12.32
C ASN A 143 6.96 -3.16 -11.77
N MET A 144 6.89 -1.98 -11.15
CA MET A 144 5.75 -1.60 -10.32
C MET A 144 4.59 -0.98 -11.09
N PHE A 145 4.87 -0.22 -12.15
CA PHE A 145 3.83 0.45 -12.92
C PHE A 145 3.41 -0.37 -14.14
N ILE A 146 2.23 -0.06 -14.67
CA ILE A 146 1.73 -0.77 -15.86
C ILE A 146 2.62 -0.40 -17.05
N ARG A 147 3.18 -1.43 -17.65
CA ARG A 147 4.06 -1.34 -18.81
C ARG A 147 3.21 -1.17 -20.06
N PRO A 148 3.36 -0.04 -20.79
CA PRO A 148 2.68 0.13 -22.07
C PRO A 148 3.18 -0.89 -23.10
N THR A 149 2.30 -1.28 -24.01
CA THR A 149 2.69 -2.01 -25.22
C THR A 149 3.43 -1.09 -26.18
N GLU A 150 4.09 -1.64 -27.20
CA GLU A 150 4.77 -0.85 -28.23
C GLU A 150 3.80 0.12 -28.94
N GLU A 151 2.59 -0.33 -29.24
CA GLU A 151 1.55 0.49 -29.85
C GLU A 151 1.11 1.63 -28.90
N GLU A 152 0.94 1.33 -27.62
CA GLU A 152 0.59 2.33 -26.61
C GLU A 152 1.71 3.37 -26.43
N LEU A 153 2.98 2.94 -26.46
CA LEU A 153 4.12 3.86 -26.41
C LEU A 153 4.20 4.75 -27.65
N ALA A 154 3.92 4.21 -28.84
CA ALA A 154 3.87 4.99 -30.07
C ALA A 154 2.81 6.10 -30.04
N ASN A 155 1.73 5.90 -29.28
CA ASN A 155 0.60 6.82 -29.11
C ASN A 155 0.55 7.47 -27.71
N TYR A 156 1.62 7.40 -26.95
CA TYR A 156 1.65 7.84 -25.54
C TYR A 156 1.34 9.34 -25.40
N GLY A 157 1.93 10.17 -26.25
CA GLY A 157 1.75 11.63 -26.20
C GLY A 157 2.37 12.26 -24.95
N GLU A 158 1.79 13.35 -24.47
CA GLU A 158 2.25 14.01 -23.25
C GLU A 158 1.80 13.25 -22.00
N PRO A 159 2.65 13.16 -20.95
CA PRO A 159 2.25 12.56 -19.69
C PRO A 159 1.23 13.45 -18.95
N ASP A 160 0.38 12.81 -18.15
CA ASP A 160 -0.54 13.50 -17.24
C ASP A 160 0.17 13.95 -15.95
N PHE A 161 1.24 13.26 -15.58
CA PHE A 161 2.01 13.52 -14.37
C PHE A 161 3.48 13.15 -14.58
N VAL A 162 4.40 13.96 -14.04
CA VAL A 162 5.84 13.75 -14.16
C VAL A 162 6.50 13.66 -12.79
N SER A 163 7.28 12.62 -12.57
CA SER A 163 8.08 12.43 -11.35
C SER A 163 9.57 12.60 -11.67
N PHE A 164 10.20 13.56 -11.01
CA PHE A 164 11.63 13.83 -11.10
C PHE A 164 12.32 13.22 -9.88
N ASN A 165 13.12 12.19 -10.10
CA ASN A 165 13.87 11.55 -9.03
C ASN A 165 15.34 11.99 -9.09
N ALA A 166 15.71 12.90 -8.20
CA ALA A 166 17.06 13.42 -8.04
C ALA A 166 17.66 12.92 -6.70
N ALA A 167 17.73 11.61 -6.53
CA ALA A 167 18.14 10.93 -5.30
C ALA A 167 19.49 11.41 -4.74
N LYS A 168 20.40 11.86 -5.59
CA LYS A 168 21.75 12.30 -5.20
C LYS A 168 21.81 13.74 -4.71
N ALA A 169 20.76 14.55 -4.95
CA ALA A 169 20.74 15.94 -4.54
C ALA A 169 20.24 16.08 -3.10
N LYS A 170 20.87 16.95 -2.34
CA LYS A 170 20.49 17.30 -0.97
C LYS A 170 19.86 18.68 -0.91
N VAL A 171 18.96 18.87 0.05
CA VAL A 171 18.33 20.15 0.35
C VAL A 171 19.05 20.79 1.56
N GLU A 172 20.22 21.36 1.32
CA GLU A 172 21.05 21.91 2.42
C GLU A 172 20.36 23.08 3.15
N ASN A 173 19.58 23.88 2.41
CA ASN A 173 18.82 25.02 2.93
C ASN A 173 17.39 24.65 3.41
N PHE A 174 17.17 23.42 3.83
CA PHE A 174 15.82 22.94 4.19
C PHE A 174 15.14 23.75 5.28
N LYS A 175 15.90 24.28 6.26
CA LYS A 175 15.35 25.11 7.32
C LYS A 175 14.76 26.42 6.81
N GLU A 176 15.45 27.05 5.86
CA GLU A 176 14.99 28.29 5.21
C GLU A 176 13.71 28.07 4.40
N LEU A 177 13.56 26.87 3.85
CA LEU A 177 12.39 26.45 3.06
C LEU A 177 11.22 25.93 3.93
N GLY A 178 11.39 25.86 5.24
CA GLY A 178 10.37 25.32 6.16
C GLY A 178 10.19 23.81 6.06
N LEU A 179 11.20 23.07 5.62
CA LEU A 179 11.18 21.61 5.47
C LEU A 179 11.76 20.91 6.71
N ASN A 180 11.56 19.59 6.78
CA ASN A 180 11.93 18.78 7.93
C ASN A 180 13.42 18.40 7.96
N SER A 181 14.01 18.12 6.80
CA SER A 181 15.40 17.65 6.67
C SER A 181 15.97 17.94 5.29
N GLU A 182 17.22 17.51 5.04
CA GLU A 182 17.87 17.56 3.72
C GLU A 182 17.18 16.71 2.65
N THR A 183 16.18 15.91 3.04
CA THR A 183 15.40 15.03 2.17
C THR A 183 14.02 15.64 1.94
N ALA A 184 13.50 15.51 0.72
CA ALA A 184 12.16 15.98 0.40
C ALA A 184 11.51 15.13 -0.70
N THR A 185 10.24 14.81 -0.47
CA THR A 185 9.33 14.25 -1.47
C THR A 185 8.13 15.20 -1.56
N VAL A 186 8.03 15.93 -2.65
CA VAL A 186 7.08 17.04 -2.77
C VAL A 186 6.23 16.91 -4.02
N PHE A 187 4.94 17.15 -3.85
CA PHE A 187 3.93 17.12 -4.91
C PHE A 187 3.41 18.51 -5.21
N ASN A 188 3.33 18.86 -6.48
CA ASN A 188 2.64 20.05 -6.95
C ASN A 188 1.45 19.64 -7.83
N LEU A 189 0.24 19.77 -7.30
CA LEU A 189 -0.98 19.40 -8.01
C LEU A 189 -1.31 20.34 -9.17
N LYS A 190 -0.85 21.59 -9.11
CA LYS A 190 -1.04 22.58 -10.17
C LYS A 190 -0.22 22.24 -11.41
N THR A 191 1.07 21.93 -11.22
CA THR A 191 1.98 21.58 -12.31
C THR A 191 1.94 20.09 -12.65
N LYS A 192 1.28 19.28 -11.81
CA LYS A 192 1.18 17.81 -11.94
C LYS A 192 2.57 17.16 -11.94
N GLU A 193 3.35 17.50 -10.94
CA GLU A 193 4.73 17.07 -10.80
C GLU A 193 5.03 16.60 -9.38
N GLN A 194 5.99 15.67 -9.29
CA GLN A 194 6.64 15.23 -8.06
C GLN A 194 8.14 15.44 -8.18
N VAL A 195 8.75 15.88 -7.10
CA VAL A 195 10.22 15.95 -6.95
C VAL A 195 10.65 15.11 -5.77
N ILE A 196 11.64 14.24 -5.97
CA ILE A 196 12.25 13.42 -4.92
C ILE A 196 13.72 13.80 -4.81
N LEU A 197 14.15 14.15 -3.59
CA LEU A 197 15.51 14.61 -3.29
C LEU A 197 16.08 13.85 -2.09
N ASN A 198 17.33 13.42 -2.21
CA ASN A 198 18.13 12.80 -1.15
C ASN A 198 17.56 11.50 -0.55
N THR A 199 16.78 10.75 -1.30
CA THR A 199 16.40 9.38 -0.95
C THR A 199 16.46 8.49 -2.17
N TRP A 200 17.04 7.29 -1.99
CA TRP A 200 17.17 6.30 -3.06
C TRP A 200 16.04 5.28 -3.05
N TYR A 201 15.25 5.26 -1.98
CA TYR A 201 14.21 4.27 -1.78
C TYR A 201 13.12 4.35 -2.84
N GLY A 202 12.95 3.26 -3.61
CA GLY A 202 12.01 3.20 -4.73
C GLY A 202 10.54 3.41 -4.34
N GLY A 203 10.20 3.03 -3.12
CA GLY A 203 8.84 3.17 -2.57
C GLY A 203 8.31 4.60 -2.53
N GLU A 204 9.18 5.63 -2.58
CA GLU A 204 8.72 7.03 -2.67
C GLU A 204 8.05 7.32 -4.02
N MET A 205 8.55 6.75 -5.12
CA MET A 205 7.90 6.85 -6.42
C MET A 205 6.56 6.10 -6.43
N LYS A 206 6.56 4.86 -5.96
CA LYS A 206 5.35 4.01 -5.91
C LYS A 206 4.25 4.65 -5.09
N LYS A 207 4.51 4.94 -3.82
CA LYS A 207 3.51 5.50 -2.89
C LYS A 207 3.19 6.96 -3.16
N GLY A 208 4.12 7.69 -3.77
CA GLY A 208 3.86 9.04 -4.25
C GLY A 208 2.75 9.07 -5.29
N ILE A 209 2.83 8.23 -6.29
CA ILE A 209 1.78 8.14 -7.31
C ILE A 209 0.49 7.56 -6.74
N PHE A 210 0.57 6.64 -5.78
CA PHE A 210 -0.63 6.19 -5.05
C PHE A 210 -1.33 7.35 -4.34
N SER A 211 -0.59 8.26 -3.70
CA SER A 211 -1.17 9.47 -3.10
C SER A 211 -1.86 10.38 -4.14
N ILE A 212 -1.33 10.45 -5.37
CA ILE A 212 -1.98 11.17 -6.47
C ILE A 212 -3.26 10.46 -6.95
N MET A 213 -3.23 9.13 -7.06
CA MET A 213 -4.46 8.37 -7.38
C MET A 213 -5.51 8.52 -6.29
N ASN A 214 -5.10 8.54 -5.01
CA ASN A 214 -5.96 8.83 -3.88
C ASN A 214 -6.52 10.26 -3.85
N TYR A 215 -5.87 11.19 -4.53
CA TYR A 215 -6.41 12.54 -4.74
C TYR A 215 -7.43 12.56 -5.89
N LEU A 216 -7.05 12.00 -7.04
CA LEU A 216 -7.82 12.12 -8.27
C LEU A 216 -9.09 11.25 -8.29
N ASN A 217 -9.00 10.01 -7.88
CA ASN A 217 -10.05 9.01 -8.10
C ASN A 217 -11.30 9.22 -7.24
N PRO A 218 -11.22 9.50 -5.93
CA PRO A 218 -12.44 9.77 -5.17
C PRO A 218 -13.23 10.98 -5.68
N LEU A 219 -12.54 12.00 -6.21
CA LEU A 219 -13.18 13.17 -6.81
C LEU A 219 -13.91 12.85 -8.13
N ARG A 220 -13.61 11.69 -8.72
CA ARG A 220 -14.24 11.16 -9.93
C ARG A 220 -15.29 10.09 -9.65
N GLY A 221 -15.64 9.88 -8.37
CA GLY A 221 -16.57 8.84 -7.97
C GLY A 221 -16.01 7.42 -8.04
N ILE A 222 -14.70 7.27 -7.96
CA ILE A 222 -13.99 5.99 -7.93
C ILE A 222 -13.48 5.74 -6.51
N ALA A 223 -13.84 4.61 -5.92
CA ALA A 223 -13.25 4.22 -4.63
C ALA A 223 -11.77 3.89 -4.83
N SER A 224 -10.91 4.58 -4.09
CA SER A 224 -9.46 4.37 -4.11
C SER A 224 -9.05 3.66 -2.83
N MET A 225 -8.32 2.55 -2.93
CA MET A 225 -8.21 1.59 -1.84
C MET A 225 -6.80 1.07 -1.68
N HIS A 226 -6.28 1.13 -0.45
CA HIS A 226 -5.10 0.41 -0.03
C HIS A 226 -5.51 -1.00 0.40
N CYS A 227 -5.61 -1.88 -0.57
CA CYS A 227 -6.08 -3.25 -0.37
C CYS A 227 -5.45 -4.21 -1.39
N SER A 228 -5.45 -5.48 -1.08
CA SER A 228 -5.26 -6.54 -2.06
C SER A 228 -6.61 -7.01 -2.61
N ALA A 229 -6.61 -7.64 -3.78
CA ALA A 229 -7.82 -8.13 -4.42
C ALA A 229 -7.56 -9.43 -5.19
N ASN A 230 -8.53 -10.32 -5.14
CA ASN A 230 -8.53 -11.53 -5.94
C ASN A 230 -9.95 -11.84 -6.44
N THR A 231 -10.04 -12.80 -7.35
CA THR A 231 -11.31 -13.33 -7.84
C THR A 231 -11.24 -14.85 -7.88
N ASP A 232 -12.40 -15.52 -8.02
CA ASP A 232 -12.43 -16.96 -8.25
C ASP A 232 -11.80 -17.32 -9.61
N MET A 233 -11.63 -18.61 -9.86
CA MET A 233 -11.00 -19.08 -11.10
C MET A 233 -11.82 -18.79 -12.36
N GLU A 234 -13.11 -18.47 -12.21
CA GLU A 234 -13.99 -18.07 -13.31
C GLU A 234 -14.03 -16.54 -13.53
N GLY A 235 -13.41 -15.77 -12.64
CA GLY A 235 -13.40 -14.31 -12.72
C GLY A 235 -14.73 -13.65 -12.38
N LYS A 236 -15.57 -14.28 -11.55
CA LYS A 236 -16.93 -13.81 -11.23
C LYS A 236 -17.12 -13.31 -9.80
N ASN A 237 -16.32 -13.79 -8.86
CA ASN A 237 -16.44 -13.47 -7.44
C ASN A 237 -15.18 -12.73 -6.96
N THR A 238 -15.25 -11.42 -6.91
CA THR A 238 -14.16 -10.56 -6.43
C THR A 238 -14.25 -10.32 -4.94
N ALA A 239 -13.13 -10.49 -4.24
CA ALA A 239 -12.95 -10.13 -2.84
C ALA A 239 -11.82 -9.11 -2.69
N ILE A 240 -11.98 -8.16 -1.79
CA ILE A 240 -10.95 -7.17 -1.44
C ILE A 240 -10.59 -7.28 0.04
N PHE A 241 -9.28 -7.12 0.30
CA PHE A 241 -8.69 -7.30 1.63
C PHE A 241 -7.96 -6.04 2.04
N PHE A 242 -8.49 -5.34 3.04
CA PHE A 242 -7.79 -4.24 3.69
C PHE A 242 -7.02 -4.76 4.89
N GLY A 243 -5.90 -4.15 5.20
CA GLY A 243 -5.14 -4.51 6.39
C GLY A 243 -3.79 -3.80 6.43
N LEU A 244 -3.31 -3.54 7.63
CA LEU A 244 -1.99 -2.99 7.87
C LEU A 244 -0.93 -4.08 7.81
N SER A 245 0.34 -3.68 7.86
CA SER A 245 1.46 -4.63 7.89
C SER A 245 1.31 -5.66 9.03
N GLY A 246 1.54 -6.92 8.73
CA GLY A 246 1.47 -8.00 9.71
C GLY A 246 0.08 -8.59 9.96
N THR A 247 -0.96 -8.10 9.30
CA THR A 247 -2.33 -8.62 9.43
C THR A 247 -2.63 -9.82 8.52
N GLY A 248 -1.74 -10.13 7.59
CA GLY A 248 -1.91 -11.25 6.65
C GLY A 248 -2.50 -10.88 5.30
N LYS A 249 -2.57 -9.59 4.96
CA LYS A 249 -3.16 -9.10 3.69
C LYS A 249 -2.62 -9.83 2.47
N THR A 250 -1.31 -9.87 2.27
CA THR A 250 -0.68 -10.55 1.13
C THR A 250 -0.89 -12.07 1.19
N THR A 251 -0.65 -12.69 2.34
CA THR A 251 -0.77 -14.14 2.52
C THR A 251 -2.20 -14.63 2.28
N LEU A 252 -3.20 -13.93 2.78
CA LEU A 252 -4.60 -14.37 2.69
C LEU A 252 -5.23 -14.07 1.32
N SER A 253 -4.77 -13.03 0.63
CA SER A 253 -5.24 -12.74 -0.74
C SER A 253 -4.58 -13.62 -1.80
N THR A 254 -3.42 -14.19 -1.49
CA THR A 254 -2.73 -15.18 -2.33
C THR A 254 -3.24 -16.58 -1.99
N ASP A 255 -4.10 -17.10 -2.82
CA ASP A 255 -4.75 -18.40 -2.63
C ASP A 255 -4.63 -19.18 -3.95
N PRO A 256 -4.12 -20.44 -3.96
CA PRO A 256 -4.01 -21.25 -5.17
C PRO A 256 -5.36 -21.54 -5.83
N LYS A 257 -6.46 -21.37 -5.11
CA LYS A 257 -7.84 -21.54 -5.63
C LYS A 257 -8.40 -20.26 -6.25
N ARG A 258 -7.64 -19.16 -6.24
CA ARG A 258 -8.11 -17.86 -6.72
C ARG A 258 -7.10 -17.20 -7.65
N LEU A 259 -7.55 -16.23 -8.43
CA LEU A 259 -6.71 -15.43 -9.33
C LEU A 259 -6.44 -14.07 -8.67
N LEU A 260 -5.17 -13.70 -8.52
CA LEU A 260 -4.76 -12.42 -7.99
C LEU A 260 -5.09 -11.30 -8.99
N ILE A 261 -5.75 -10.25 -8.53
CA ILE A 261 -5.91 -8.98 -9.26
C ILE A 261 -4.73 -8.07 -8.93
N GLY A 262 -4.37 -7.96 -7.66
CA GLY A 262 -3.22 -7.23 -7.18
C GLY A 262 -3.04 -7.35 -5.67
N ASP A 263 -1.86 -6.95 -5.19
CA ASP A 263 -1.47 -7.16 -3.80
C ASP A 263 -1.65 -5.93 -2.89
N ASP A 264 -1.83 -4.70 -3.44
CA ASP A 264 -1.67 -3.50 -2.60
C ASP A 264 -2.57 -2.29 -2.94
N GLU A 265 -2.73 -1.91 -4.21
CA GLU A 265 -3.38 -0.65 -4.61
C GLU A 265 -4.43 -0.85 -5.69
N HIS A 266 -5.68 -0.52 -5.37
CA HIS A 266 -6.82 -0.76 -6.26
C HIS A 266 -7.77 0.43 -6.33
N GLY A 267 -8.48 0.50 -7.44
CA GLY A 267 -9.68 1.31 -7.61
C GLY A 267 -10.91 0.43 -7.79
N TRP A 268 -12.06 0.98 -7.47
CA TRP A 268 -13.35 0.37 -7.73
C TRP A 268 -14.27 1.40 -8.38
N ASP A 269 -14.54 1.21 -9.65
CA ASP A 269 -15.46 2.03 -10.44
C ASP A 269 -16.77 1.29 -10.75
N ASP A 270 -17.55 1.82 -11.67
CA ASP A 270 -18.83 1.22 -12.03
C ASP A 270 -18.70 -0.10 -12.79
N GLU A 271 -17.52 -0.40 -13.35
CA GLU A 271 -17.24 -1.66 -14.06
C GLU A 271 -16.64 -2.73 -13.15
N GLY A 272 -16.13 -2.37 -11.99
CA GLY A 272 -15.55 -3.30 -11.03
C GLY A 272 -14.25 -2.84 -10.40
N VAL A 273 -13.52 -3.80 -9.85
CA VAL A 273 -12.25 -3.59 -9.14
C VAL A 273 -11.09 -3.74 -10.11
N PHE A 274 -10.13 -2.84 -10.06
CA PHE A 274 -8.94 -2.87 -10.91
C PHE A 274 -7.68 -2.49 -10.13
N ASN A 275 -6.57 -3.09 -10.53
CA ASN A 275 -5.25 -2.81 -9.98
C ASN A 275 -4.69 -1.51 -10.58
N TYR A 276 -4.12 -0.63 -9.77
CA TYR A 276 -3.38 0.54 -10.25
C TYR A 276 -2.03 0.18 -10.84
N GLU A 277 -1.46 -0.93 -10.39
CA GLU A 277 -0.08 -1.31 -10.60
C GLU A 277 0.09 -2.42 -11.63
N GLY A 278 1.31 -2.54 -12.15
CA GLY A 278 1.74 -3.61 -13.03
C GLY A 278 2.60 -4.68 -12.36
N GLY A 279 2.83 -4.58 -11.07
CA GLY A 279 3.70 -5.47 -10.33
C GLY A 279 3.35 -5.58 -8.86
N CYS A 280 4.18 -6.30 -8.12
CA CYS A 280 4.07 -6.53 -6.70
C CYS A 280 5.33 -6.08 -5.96
N TYR A 281 5.17 -5.60 -4.73
CA TYR A 281 6.25 -5.12 -3.88
C TYR A 281 6.15 -5.76 -2.50
N ALA A 282 6.82 -6.88 -2.32
CA ALA A 282 6.70 -7.73 -1.15
C ALA A 282 7.86 -7.55 -0.17
N LYS A 283 7.59 -7.70 1.14
CA LYS A 283 8.63 -7.89 2.15
C LYS A 283 9.22 -9.28 2.01
N VAL A 284 10.54 -9.38 2.16
CA VAL A 284 11.26 -10.65 2.06
C VAL A 284 12.04 -11.01 3.32
N ILE A 285 11.90 -10.22 4.39
CA ILE A 285 12.48 -10.60 5.68
C ILE A 285 11.85 -11.92 6.17
N ASN A 286 12.68 -12.86 6.59
CA ASN A 286 12.30 -14.21 7.00
C ASN A 286 11.51 -14.99 5.92
N LEU A 287 11.67 -14.65 4.65
CA LEU A 287 11.00 -15.36 3.54
C LEU A 287 11.46 -16.82 3.50
N SER A 288 10.50 -17.72 3.42
CA SER A 288 10.76 -19.13 3.16
C SER A 288 9.93 -19.64 1.98
N LYS A 289 10.50 -20.53 1.20
CA LYS A 289 9.83 -21.14 0.03
C LYS A 289 8.59 -21.92 0.44
N GLU A 290 8.61 -22.54 1.61
CA GLU A 290 7.54 -23.38 2.13
C GLU A 290 6.34 -22.53 2.59
N ALA A 291 6.61 -21.40 3.23
CA ALA A 291 5.57 -20.53 3.78
C ALA A 291 4.92 -19.63 2.70
N GLU A 292 5.74 -19.11 1.78
CA GLU A 292 5.30 -18.15 0.75
C GLU A 292 5.90 -18.50 -0.62
N PRO A 293 5.47 -19.63 -1.21
CA PRO A 293 6.06 -20.14 -2.45
C PRO A 293 5.89 -19.18 -3.63
N ASP A 294 4.79 -18.46 -3.73
CA ASP A 294 4.54 -17.54 -4.85
C ASP A 294 5.53 -16.37 -4.85
N ILE A 295 5.78 -15.75 -3.69
CA ILE A 295 6.75 -14.67 -3.57
C ILE A 295 8.16 -15.20 -3.83
N TYR A 296 8.52 -16.34 -3.22
CA TYR A 296 9.85 -16.94 -3.42
C TYR A 296 10.12 -17.26 -4.89
N ASN A 297 9.18 -17.88 -5.57
CA ASN A 297 9.32 -18.25 -6.98
C ASN A 297 9.26 -17.03 -7.93
N ALA A 298 8.76 -15.88 -7.47
CA ALA A 298 8.78 -14.65 -8.23
C ALA A 298 10.15 -13.96 -8.21
N ILE A 299 11.04 -14.34 -7.28
CA ILE A 299 12.42 -13.84 -7.18
C ILE A 299 13.27 -14.57 -8.21
N LYS A 300 13.33 -14.00 -9.40
CA LYS A 300 14.04 -14.53 -10.57
C LYS A 300 14.49 -13.39 -11.47
N ARG A 301 15.03 -13.66 -12.63
CA ARG A 301 15.39 -12.63 -13.62
C ARG A 301 14.24 -11.61 -13.77
N ASP A 302 14.57 -10.33 -13.83
CA ASP A 302 13.71 -9.15 -13.87
C ASP A 302 13.11 -8.73 -12.51
N ALA A 303 13.15 -9.56 -11.48
CA ALA A 303 12.88 -9.11 -10.12
C ALA A 303 14.03 -8.24 -9.57
N LEU A 304 13.70 -7.29 -8.72
CA LEU A 304 14.66 -6.39 -8.07
C LEU A 304 14.52 -6.51 -6.54
N LEU A 305 15.57 -6.99 -5.89
CA LEU A 305 15.70 -7.04 -4.43
C LEU A 305 16.28 -5.74 -3.89
N GLU A 306 15.85 -5.34 -2.72
CA GLU A 306 16.34 -4.15 -2.04
C GLU A 306 16.81 -4.52 -0.63
N ASN A 307 18.07 -4.18 -0.32
CA ASN A 307 18.69 -4.25 1.01
C ASN A 307 18.80 -5.66 1.61
N VAL A 308 18.72 -6.71 0.80
CA VAL A 308 19.03 -8.06 1.29
C VAL A 308 20.54 -8.27 1.41
N THR A 309 20.96 -9.12 2.31
CA THR A 309 22.35 -9.52 2.45
C THR A 309 22.65 -10.69 1.52
N VAL A 310 23.73 -10.56 0.76
CA VAL A 310 24.17 -11.54 -0.24
C VAL A 310 25.64 -11.84 -0.02
N ASP A 311 26.02 -13.11 -0.02
CA ASP A 311 27.42 -13.53 0.09
C ASP A 311 28.18 -13.39 -1.24
N ALA A 312 29.47 -13.73 -1.23
CA ALA A 312 30.34 -13.65 -2.39
C ALA A 312 29.89 -14.54 -3.58
N ASN A 313 29.08 -15.56 -3.33
CA ASN A 313 28.53 -16.48 -4.33
C ASN A 313 27.12 -16.08 -4.80
N GLY A 314 26.61 -14.95 -4.33
CA GLY A 314 25.26 -14.50 -4.67
C GLY A 314 24.15 -15.14 -3.84
N LYS A 315 24.48 -15.90 -2.79
CA LYS A 315 23.48 -16.52 -1.92
C LYS A 315 22.84 -15.50 -1.00
N ILE A 316 21.52 -15.51 -0.94
CA ILE A 316 20.73 -14.56 -0.17
C ILE A 316 20.47 -15.09 1.23
N ASP A 317 20.66 -14.24 2.25
CA ASP A 317 20.19 -14.49 3.62
C ASP A 317 18.96 -13.62 3.90
N PHE A 318 17.77 -14.20 3.76
CA PHE A 318 16.51 -13.52 4.03
C PHE A 318 16.25 -13.27 5.53
N ASN A 319 17.02 -13.88 6.43
CA ASN A 319 16.86 -13.69 7.87
C ASN A 319 17.74 -12.56 8.41
N ASP A 320 18.70 -12.07 7.64
CA ASP A 320 19.59 -11.02 8.07
C ASP A 320 18.89 -9.66 8.13
N LYS A 321 18.90 -9.07 9.33
CA LYS A 321 18.29 -7.77 9.64
C LYS A 321 19.33 -6.66 9.82
N SER A 322 20.60 -6.95 9.55
CA SER A 322 21.70 -6.01 9.81
C SER A 322 21.58 -4.69 9.05
N VAL A 323 21.05 -4.71 7.84
CA VAL A 323 20.77 -3.52 7.05
C VAL A 323 19.41 -2.91 7.43
N THR A 324 18.36 -3.72 7.38
CA THR A 324 16.99 -3.32 7.71
C THR A 324 16.07 -4.54 7.89
N GLU A 325 15.01 -4.38 8.66
CA GLU A 325 13.91 -5.35 8.67
C GLU A 325 12.95 -5.18 7.47
N ASN A 326 13.10 -4.08 6.71
CA ASN A 326 12.26 -3.75 5.56
C ASN A 326 12.90 -4.16 4.23
N THR A 327 13.48 -5.34 4.18
CA THR A 327 13.97 -5.91 2.92
C THR A 327 12.81 -6.16 1.96
N ARG A 328 13.00 -5.87 0.68
CA ARG A 328 11.94 -5.90 -0.32
C ARG A 328 12.34 -6.61 -1.60
N VAL A 329 11.34 -7.04 -2.34
CA VAL A 329 11.44 -7.42 -3.75
C VAL A 329 10.32 -6.77 -4.53
N SER A 330 10.66 -6.21 -5.70
CA SER A 330 9.68 -5.82 -6.73
C SER A 330 9.79 -6.76 -7.92
N TYR A 331 8.63 -7.11 -8.49
CA TYR A 331 8.58 -7.94 -9.69
C TYR A 331 7.31 -7.63 -10.50
N PRO A 332 7.35 -7.82 -11.82
CA PRO A 332 6.15 -7.68 -12.63
C PRO A 332 5.12 -8.76 -12.23
N ILE A 333 3.84 -8.40 -12.25
CA ILE A 333 2.77 -9.27 -11.73
C ILE A 333 2.73 -10.64 -12.41
N TYR A 334 3.16 -10.74 -13.68
CA TYR A 334 3.19 -12.00 -14.41
C TYR A 334 4.25 -13.02 -13.90
N HIS A 335 5.10 -12.63 -12.93
CA HIS A 335 5.91 -13.60 -12.20
C HIS A 335 5.07 -14.49 -11.28
N ILE A 336 3.87 -14.07 -10.92
CA ILE A 336 2.89 -14.89 -10.21
C ILE A 336 2.07 -15.68 -11.22
N LYS A 337 1.90 -16.97 -10.94
CA LYS A 337 1.24 -17.91 -11.86
C LYS A 337 -0.27 -17.66 -11.97
N ASN A 338 -0.94 -17.53 -10.82
CA ASN A 338 -2.39 -17.41 -10.73
C ASN A 338 -2.82 -15.94 -10.65
N ILE A 339 -2.85 -15.27 -11.79
CA ILE A 339 -3.28 -13.88 -11.93
C ILE A 339 -4.42 -13.75 -12.93
N VAL A 340 -5.18 -12.68 -12.80
CA VAL A 340 -6.18 -12.30 -13.81
C VAL A 340 -5.47 -11.79 -15.06
N LYS A 341 -5.86 -12.27 -16.22
CA LYS A 341 -5.30 -11.88 -17.53
C LYS A 341 -6.40 -11.45 -18.50
N PRO A 342 -6.08 -10.62 -19.50
CA PRO A 342 -4.79 -9.97 -19.77
C PRO A 342 -4.58 -8.69 -18.93
N ILE A 343 -5.63 -8.16 -18.31
CA ILE A 343 -5.64 -6.95 -17.50
C ILE A 343 -6.01 -7.31 -16.07
N SER A 344 -5.31 -6.74 -15.09
CA SER A 344 -5.54 -6.96 -13.66
C SER A 344 -6.82 -6.25 -13.19
N LYS A 345 -7.97 -6.82 -13.50
CA LYS A 345 -9.29 -6.36 -13.07
C LYS A 345 -10.28 -7.51 -12.88
N GLY A 346 -11.30 -7.26 -12.07
CA GLY A 346 -12.43 -8.18 -11.86
C GLY A 346 -13.74 -7.40 -11.77
N PRO A 347 -14.87 -8.11 -11.68
CA PRO A 347 -16.17 -7.47 -11.43
C PRO A 347 -16.19 -6.75 -10.09
N ALA A 348 -17.29 -6.07 -9.79
CA ALA A 348 -17.53 -5.44 -8.49
C ALA A 348 -17.27 -6.43 -7.35
N ALA A 349 -16.65 -5.95 -6.28
CA ALA A 349 -16.39 -6.80 -5.10
C ALA A 349 -17.72 -7.25 -4.47
N GLN A 350 -17.78 -8.52 -4.12
CA GLN A 350 -18.91 -9.10 -3.37
C GLN A 350 -18.59 -9.21 -1.88
N GLN A 351 -17.32 -9.39 -1.53
CA GLN A 351 -16.85 -9.44 -0.16
C GLN A 351 -15.78 -8.38 0.08
N VAL A 352 -15.96 -7.64 1.16
CA VAL A 352 -15.00 -6.64 1.67
C VAL A 352 -14.51 -7.14 3.02
N ILE A 353 -13.21 -7.41 3.12
CA ILE A 353 -12.62 -8.01 4.32
C ILE A 353 -11.64 -7.02 4.94
N PHE A 354 -11.90 -6.66 6.20
CA PHE A 354 -11.00 -5.86 7.02
C PHE A 354 -10.17 -6.80 7.89
N LEU A 355 -8.87 -6.86 7.64
CA LEU A 355 -7.95 -7.66 8.45
C LEU A 355 -7.38 -6.82 9.59
N SER A 356 -7.44 -7.37 10.78
CA SER A 356 -6.92 -6.76 12.00
C SER A 356 -6.15 -7.82 12.79
N ALA A 357 -4.98 -7.49 13.28
CA ALA A 357 -4.26 -8.36 14.21
C ALA A 357 -4.40 -7.77 15.61
N ASP A 358 -5.38 -8.25 16.36
CA ASP A 358 -5.68 -7.77 17.71
C ASP A 358 -4.75 -8.42 18.74
N ALA A 359 -3.90 -7.63 19.39
CA ALA A 359 -3.02 -8.09 20.45
C ALA A 359 -3.66 -8.02 21.86
N PHE A 360 -4.88 -7.49 21.96
CA PHE A 360 -5.63 -7.40 23.22
C PHE A 360 -6.40 -8.68 23.56
N GLY A 361 -6.62 -9.54 22.55
CA GLY A 361 -7.38 -10.78 22.74
C GLY A 361 -8.89 -10.56 22.84
N VAL A 362 -9.42 -9.51 22.26
CA VAL A 362 -10.81 -9.04 22.41
C VAL A 362 -11.66 -9.34 21.19
N LEU A 363 -11.15 -9.04 19.99
CA LEU A 363 -11.94 -9.12 18.77
C LEU A 363 -12.22 -10.58 18.38
N PRO A 364 -13.47 -10.87 17.95
CA PRO A 364 -13.79 -12.19 17.39
C PRO A 364 -12.91 -12.51 16.16
N PRO A 365 -12.65 -13.79 15.87
CA PRO A 365 -11.98 -14.19 14.65
C PRO A 365 -12.67 -13.68 13.38
N VAL A 366 -14.00 -13.57 13.43
CA VAL A 366 -14.79 -12.94 12.36
C VAL A 366 -16.03 -12.26 12.93
N SER A 367 -16.35 -11.10 12.38
CA SER A 367 -17.56 -10.33 12.67
C SER A 367 -18.21 -9.90 11.36
N ILE A 368 -19.54 -10.04 11.29
CA ILE A 368 -20.34 -9.58 10.16
C ILE A 368 -20.73 -8.13 10.45
N LEU A 369 -20.38 -7.21 9.57
CA LEU A 369 -20.58 -5.78 9.80
C LEU A 369 -21.86 -5.26 9.15
N THR A 370 -22.59 -4.40 9.88
CA THR A 370 -23.64 -3.55 9.28
C THR A 370 -23.01 -2.49 8.37
N PRO A 371 -23.76 -1.82 7.49
CA PRO A 371 -23.25 -0.70 6.70
C PRO A 371 -22.61 0.42 7.54
N GLU A 372 -23.22 0.78 8.65
CA GLU A 372 -22.71 1.80 9.58
C GLU A 372 -21.45 1.33 10.30
N GLN A 373 -21.40 0.08 10.74
CA GLN A 373 -20.19 -0.53 11.31
C GLN A 373 -19.08 -0.58 10.27
N THR A 374 -19.39 -0.89 9.03
CA THR A 374 -18.41 -0.87 7.93
C THR A 374 -17.72 0.48 7.82
N LYS A 375 -18.47 1.58 7.83
CA LYS A 375 -17.91 2.94 7.83
C LYS A 375 -17.06 3.22 9.07
N TYR A 376 -17.57 2.90 10.25
CA TYR A 376 -16.89 3.16 11.51
C TYR A 376 -15.54 2.45 11.60
N TYR A 377 -15.51 1.14 11.31
CA TYR A 377 -14.29 0.33 11.41
C TYR A 377 -13.33 0.55 10.25
N PHE A 378 -13.82 0.94 9.09
CA PHE A 378 -12.98 1.40 7.99
C PHE A 378 -12.26 2.71 8.33
N LEU A 379 -12.96 3.69 8.87
CA LEU A 379 -12.37 4.95 9.34
C LEU A 379 -11.36 4.72 10.48
N SER A 380 -11.61 3.75 11.35
CA SER A 380 -10.70 3.41 12.45
C SER A 380 -9.41 2.76 11.95
N GLY A 381 -9.50 1.78 11.05
CA GLY A 381 -8.34 1.09 10.49
C GLY A 381 -7.43 0.47 11.56
N PHE A 382 -8.00 -0.36 12.43
CA PHE A 382 -7.34 -0.86 13.63
C PHE A 382 -6.46 -2.08 13.37
N THR A 383 -5.30 -2.08 14.01
CA THR A 383 -4.51 -3.27 14.35
C THR A 383 -3.78 -3.02 15.68
N ALA A 384 -3.18 -4.03 16.27
CA ALA A 384 -2.37 -3.85 17.47
C ALA A 384 -1.07 -4.66 17.38
N LYS A 385 -0.03 -4.15 18.01
CA LYS A 385 1.26 -4.81 18.14
C LYS A 385 1.35 -5.50 19.49
N LEU A 386 1.84 -6.74 19.49
CA LEU A 386 2.09 -7.47 20.73
C LEU A 386 3.34 -6.91 21.42
N ALA A 387 3.34 -6.94 22.76
CA ALA A 387 4.51 -6.60 23.56
C ALA A 387 5.74 -7.43 23.14
N GLY A 388 6.89 -6.79 23.01
CA GLY A 388 8.14 -7.43 22.64
C GLY A 388 8.33 -7.73 21.14
N THR A 389 7.38 -7.38 20.28
CA THR A 389 7.51 -7.60 18.82
C THR A 389 8.36 -6.55 18.12
N GLU A 390 8.48 -5.37 18.71
CA GLU A 390 9.34 -4.29 18.25
C GLU A 390 10.04 -3.63 19.42
N ARG A 391 11.19 -3.01 19.15
CA ARG A 391 11.94 -2.29 20.18
C ARG A 391 11.09 -1.16 20.78
N GLY A 392 10.93 -1.19 22.10
CA GLY A 392 10.14 -0.19 22.85
C GLY A 392 8.66 -0.53 23.03
N ILE A 393 8.18 -1.64 22.49
CA ILE A 393 6.82 -2.14 22.70
C ILE A 393 6.81 -3.04 23.93
N THR A 394 6.34 -2.53 25.07
CA THR A 394 6.29 -3.23 26.36
C THR A 394 4.90 -3.76 26.72
N GLU A 395 3.87 -3.27 26.06
CA GLU A 395 2.46 -3.67 26.23
C GLU A 395 1.76 -3.69 24.87
N PRO A 396 0.58 -4.33 24.74
CA PRO A 396 -0.20 -4.26 23.51
C PRO A 396 -0.47 -2.81 23.12
N THR A 397 -0.03 -2.43 21.92
CA THR A 397 -0.12 -1.05 21.44
C THR A 397 -1.04 -0.97 20.24
N PRO A 398 -2.15 -0.21 20.31
CA PRO A 398 -3.07 -0.04 19.19
C PRO A 398 -2.46 0.86 18.13
N THR A 399 -2.75 0.55 16.89
CA THR A 399 -2.48 1.40 15.74
C THR A 399 -3.81 1.64 15.01
N PHE A 400 -4.15 2.91 14.85
CA PHE A 400 -5.31 3.35 14.09
C PHE A 400 -4.83 4.10 12.85
N SER A 401 -5.07 3.53 11.70
CA SER A 401 -4.72 4.12 10.41
C SER A 401 -5.97 4.22 9.55
N ALA A 402 -6.53 5.42 9.44
CA ALA A 402 -7.77 5.66 8.71
C ALA A 402 -7.76 4.98 7.34
N CYS A 403 -8.84 4.28 7.01
CA CYS A 403 -9.02 3.55 5.76
C CYS A 403 -7.90 2.53 5.48
N PHE A 404 -7.20 2.05 6.52
CA PHE A 404 -6.03 1.16 6.43
C PHE A 404 -4.87 1.72 5.60
N GLY A 405 -4.80 3.04 5.44
CA GLY A 405 -3.79 3.67 4.60
C GLY A 405 -3.62 5.18 4.85
N ALA A 406 -3.73 5.64 6.09
CA ALA A 406 -3.72 7.07 6.46
C ALA A 406 -2.54 7.85 5.84
N ALA A 407 -1.36 7.24 5.78
CA ALA A 407 -0.16 7.85 5.22
C ALA A 407 -0.28 8.23 3.73
N PHE A 408 -1.25 7.67 3.02
CA PHE A 408 -1.43 7.85 1.57
C PHE A 408 -2.71 8.62 1.22
N LEU A 409 -3.51 8.99 2.22
CA LEU A 409 -4.76 9.71 1.99
C LEU A 409 -4.47 11.20 1.73
N SER A 410 -4.80 11.66 0.55
CA SER A 410 -4.64 13.08 0.17
C SER A 410 -5.89 13.91 0.42
N LEU A 411 -7.04 13.26 0.53
CA LEU A 411 -8.33 13.86 0.88
C LEU A 411 -8.73 13.43 2.30
N HIS A 412 -9.75 14.07 2.86
CA HIS A 412 -10.29 13.66 4.16
C HIS A 412 -10.74 12.19 4.14
N PRO A 413 -10.45 11.40 5.18
CA PRO A 413 -10.78 9.96 5.23
C PRO A 413 -12.25 9.64 4.97
N ALA A 414 -13.17 10.51 5.38
CA ALA A 414 -14.61 10.35 5.12
C ALA A 414 -14.95 10.21 3.64
N LYS A 415 -14.18 10.84 2.75
CA LYS A 415 -14.40 10.73 1.30
C LYS A 415 -14.14 9.32 0.78
N TYR A 416 -13.11 8.65 1.29
CA TYR A 416 -12.80 7.26 0.93
C TYR A 416 -13.84 6.28 1.46
N ALA A 417 -14.29 6.48 2.69
CA ALA A 417 -15.35 5.67 3.29
C ALA A 417 -16.68 5.85 2.54
N GLU A 418 -17.03 7.07 2.16
CA GLU A 418 -18.21 7.37 1.37
C GLU A 418 -18.20 6.65 0.02
N GLU A 419 -17.10 6.73 -0.73
CA GLU A 419 -16.99 6.09 -2.04
C GLU A 419 -17.01 4.56 -1.95
N LEU A 420 -16.34 3.97 -0.96
CA LEU A 420 -16.37 2.53 -0.74
C LEU A 420 -17.80 2.05 -0.45
N VAL A 421 -18.50 2.70 0.46
CA VAL A 421 -19.85 2.27 0.86
C VAL A 421 -20.86 2.50 -0.24
N LYS A 422 -20.75 3.57 -1.03
CA LYS A 422 -21.57 3.76 -2.25
C LYS A 422 -21.43 2.58 -3.22
N LYS A 423 -20.20 2.10 -3.45
CA LYS A 423 -19.97 0.93 -4.30
C LYS A 423 -20.58 -0.33 -3.69
N MET A 424 -20.42 -0.53 -2.39
CA MET A 424 -20.97 -1.68 -1.68
C MET A 424 -22.51 -1.70 -1.71
N GLU A 425 -23.16 -0.58 -1.44
CA GLU A 425 -24.63 -0.46 -1.48
C GLU A 425 -25.19 -0.74 -2.88
N ARG A 426 -24.53 -0.21 -3.91
CA ARG A 426 -24.93 -0.42 -5.30
C ARG A 426 -24.85 -1.87 -5.75
N THR A 427 -23.89 -2.63 -5.24
CA THR A 427 -23.59 -3.99 -5.68
C THR A 427 -24.05 -5.07 -4.70
N GLY A 428 -24.52 -4.69 -3.52
CA GLY A 428 -24.90 -5.64 -2.46
C GLY A 428 -23.73 -6.31 -1.77
N ALA A 429 -22.51 -5.73 -1.88
CA ALA A 429 -21.33 -6.26 -1.22
C ALA A 429 -21.48 -6.24 0.30
N LYS A 430 -20.93 -7.26 0.97
CA LYS A 430 -20.93 -7.40 2.43
C LYS A 430 -19.52 -7.21 2.99
N ALA A 431 -19.44 -6.67 4.20
CA ALA A 431 -18.20 -6.45 4.91
C ALA A 431 -18.05 -7.34 6.15
N TYR A 432 -16.82 -7.77 6.38
CA TYR A 432 -16.43 -8.63 7.49
C TYR A 432 -15.16 -8.09 8.14
N LEU A 433 -15.11 -8.10 9.47
CA LEU A 433 -13.89 -7.83 10.23
C LEU A 433 -13.28 -9.17 10.64
N VAL A 434 -12.10 -9.47 10.17
CA VAL A 434 -11.38 -10.72 10.44
C VAL A 434 -10.17 -10.43 11.32
N ASN A 435 -10.15 -11.01 12.51
CA ASN A 435 -9.04 -10.91 13.44
C ASN A 435 -8.05 -12.05 13.20
N THR A 436 -6.85 -11.70 12.73
CA THR A 436 -5.72 -12.61 12.53
C THR A 436 -4.72 -12.58 13.70
N GLY A 437 -5.06 -11.90 14.77
CA GLY A 437 -4.23 -11.72 15.96
C GLY A 437 -4.42 -12.81 17.02
N TRP A 438 -4.51 -12.39 18.27
CA TRP A 438 -4.52 -13.25 19.45
C TRP A 438 -5.89 -13.32 20.08
N ASN A 439 -6.13 -14.35 20.88
CA ASN A 439 -7.32 -14.53 21.70
C ASN A 439 -6.94 -14.79 23.16
N GLY A 440 -7.91 -15.16 24.00
CA GLY A 440 -7.72 -15.39 25.43
C GLY A 440 -6.76 -16.52 25.80
N THR A 441 -6.42 -17.40 24.86
CA THR A 441 -5.41 -18.45 25.09
C THR A 441 -3.98 -17.90 25.11
N GLY A 442 -3.76 -16.62 24.76
CA GLY A 442 -2.43 -16.03 24.60
C GLY A 442 -1.71 -16.49 23.33
N LYS A 443 -2.39 -17.24 22.48
CA LYS A 443 -1.85 -17.70 21.19
C LYS A 443 -2.52 -16.96 20.05
N ARG A 444 -1.77 -16.80 18.96
CA ARG A 444 -2.32 -16.27 17.72
C ARG A 444 -3.31 -17.26 17.10
N ILE A 445 -4.41 -16.73 16.56
CA ILE A 445 -5.40 -17.54 15.82
C ILE A 445 -4.67 -18.24 14.68
N SER A 446 -4.91 -19.55 14.53
CA SER A 446 -4.19 -20.37 13.55
C SER A 446 -4.49 -19.93 12.12
N ILE A 447 -3.49 -20.06 11.23
CA ILE A 447 -3.68 -19.83 9.79
C ILE A 447 -4.77 -20.75 9.24
N LYS A 448 -4.85 -21.99 9.73
CA LYS A 448 -5.88 -22.96 9.34
C LYS A 448 -7.28 -22.44 9.62
N ASP A 449 -7.53 -21.94 10.83
CA ASP A 449 -8.83 -21.38 11.21
C ASP A 449 -9.14 -20.10 10.43
N THR A 450 -8.16 -19.23 10.27
CA THR A 450 -8.30 -18.01 9.44
C THR A 450 -8.64 -18.35 7.99
N ARG A 451 -7.99 -19.33 7.39
CA ARG A 451 -8.30 -19.81 6.04
C ARG A 451 -9.71 -20.37 5.94
N GLY A 452 -10.14 -21.16 6.94
CA GLY A 452 -11.51 -21.67 7.02
C GLY A 452 -12.55 -20.55 7.10
N ILE A 453 -12.27 -19.49 7.85
CA ILE A 453 -13.11 -18.29 7.92
C ILE A 453 -13.19 -17.57 6.58
N ILE A 454 -12.05 -17.35 5.93
CA ILE A 454 -12.01 -16.73 4.59
C ILE A 454 -12.79 -17.57 3.58
N ASP A 455 -12.61 -18.89 3.57
CA ASP A 455 -13.37 -19.78 2.70
C ASP A 455 -14.89 -19.65 2.94
N ALA A 456 -15.32 -19.59 4.19
CA ALA A 456 -16.74 -19.41 4.56
C ALA A 456 -17.30 -18.05 4.13
N ILE A 457 -16.49 -17.00 4.13
CA ILE A 457 -16.85 -15.69 3.58
C ILE A 457 -17.01 -15.78 2.07
N LEU A 458 -16.05 -16.38 1.39
CA LEU A 458 -15.98 -16.42 -0.09
C LEU A 458 -17.04 -17.31 -0.71
N ASP A 459 -17.39 -18.44 -0.07
CA ASP A 459 -18.43 -19.36 -0.55
C ASP A 459 -19.85 -18.99 -0.07
N GLY A 460 -19.96 -17.99 0.79
CA GLY A 460 -21.25 -17.51 1.33
C GLY A 460 -21.82 -18.34 2.47
N SER A 461 -21.12 -19.37 2.95
CA SER A 461 -21.61 -20.19 4.06
C SER A 461 -21.74 -19.43 5.38
N ILE A 462 -20.93 -18.38 5.59
CA ILE A 462 -21.05 -17.49 6.74
C ILE A 462 -22.41 -16.80 6.82
N ASP A 463 -23.00 -16.46 5.69
CA ASP A 463 -24.29 -15.76 5.64
C ASP A 463 -25.48 -16.67 6.01
N LYS A 464 -25.29 -17.97 6.00
CA LYS A 464 -26.26 -18.99 6.38
C LYS A 464 -26.04 -19.52 7.79
N ALA A 465 -24.92 -19.17 8.41
CA ALA A 465 -24.58 -19.63 9.76
C ALA A 465 -25.48 -18.97 10.82
N PRO A 466 -25.83 -19.70 11.92
CA PRO A 466 -26.44 -19.07 13.05
C PRO A 466 -25.47 -18.09 13.70
N THR A 467 -26.00 -16.96 14.17
CA THR A 467 -25.23 -15.87 14.74
C THR A 467 -25.68 -15.53 16.16
N LYS A 468 -24.80 -14.81 16.86
CA LYS A 468 -25.11 -14.13 18.13
C LYS A 468 -24.41 -12.77 18.17
N THR A 469 -24.88 -11.87 19.00
CA THR A 469 -24.30 -10.55 19.23
C THR A 469 -23.39 -10.58 20.44
N ILE A 470 -22.19 -10.04 20.35
CA ILE A 470 -21.27 -9.93 21.48
C ILE A 470 -21.38 -8.56 22.17
N PRO A 471 -21.10 -8.46 23.48
CA PRO A 471 -21.13 -7.19 24.21
C PRO A 471 -20.07 -6.19 23.72
N PHE A 472 -20.23 -4.92 24.10
CA PHE A 472 -19.41 -3.76 23.80
C PHE A 472 -19.41 -3.36 22.33
N PHE A 473 -18.93 -4.21 21.45
CA PHE A 473 -18.83 -3.93 20.01
C PHE A 473 -20.14 -4.14 19.26
N ASN A 474 -21.06 -4.89 19.83
CA ASN A 474 -22.33 -5.29 19.18
C ASN A 474 -22.11 -5.97 17.82
N PHE A 475 -21.00 -6.65 17.66
CA PHE A 475 -20.73 -7.45 16.46
C PHE A 475 -21.61 -8.67 16.40
N GLU A 476 -22.14 -8.93 15.22
CA GLU A 476 -22.77 -10.21 14.90
C GLU A 476 -21.70 -11.22 14.54
N VAL A 477 -21.63 -12.32 15.29
CA VAL A 477 -20.62 -13.36 15.10
C VAL A 477 -21.27 -14.70 14.81
N PRO A 478 -20.73 -15.52 13.91
CA PRO A 478 -21.25 -16.86 13.67
C PRO A 478 -20.94 -17.76 14.87
N THR A 479 -21.82 -18.70 15.17
CA THR A 479 -21.66 -19.69 16.24
C THR A 479 -21.03 -20.99 15.74
N ALA A 480 -21.05 -21.23 14.44
CA ALA A 480 -20.42 -22.37 13.78
C ALA A 480 -20.07 -22.01 12.33
N LEU A 481 -18.92 -22.47 11.85
CA LEU A 481 -18.48 -22.35 10.46
C LEU A 481 -17.81 -23.66 10.01
N PRO A 482 -17.98 -24.08 8.75
CA PRO A 482 -17.31 -25.26 8.22
C PRO A 482 -15.76 -25.14 8.36
N GLY A 483 -15.13 -26.19 8.87
CA GLY A 483 -13.67 -26.26 8.97
C GLY A 483 -13.02 -25.34 10.01
N VAL A 484 -13.80 -24.68 10.86
CA VAL A 484 -13.33 -23.78 11.93
C VAL A 484 -13.72 -24.35 13.29
N ASP A 485 -12.80 -24.32 14.24
CA ASP A 485 -13.10 -24.71 15.63
C ASP A 485 -14.15 -23.74 16.21
N PRO A 486 -15.36 -24.22 16.56
CA PRO A 486 -16.41 -23.35 17.09
C PRO A 486 -16.06 -22.69 18.43
N LYS A 487 -15.11 -23.24 19.17
CA LYS A 487 -14.68 -22.71 20.47
C LYS A 487 -13.97 -21.36 20.39
N ILE A 488 -13.44 -21.00 19.21
CA ILE A 488 -12.74 -19.72 19.03
C ILE A 488 -13.66 -18.59 18.56
N LEU A 489 -14.85 -18.90 18.05
CA LEU A 489 -15.71 -17.92 17.37
C LEU A 489 -16.27 -16.85 18.30
N ASP A 490 -16.59 -17.19 19.54
CA ASP A 490 -16.84 -16.20 20.60
C ASP A 490 -15.55 -16.03 21.42
N PRO A 491 -14.92 -14.84 21.40
CA PRO A 491 -13.64 -14.65 22.09
C PRO A 491 -13.73 -14.88 23.61
N ARG A 492 -14.90 -14.73 24.22
CA ARG A 492 -15.10 -14.98 25.65
C ARG A 492 -14.84 -16.44 26.03
N ASP A 493 -15.12 -17.37 25.13
CA ASP A 493 -14.95 -18.82 25.34
C ASP A 493 -13.46 -19.24 25.30
N THR A 494 -12.57 -18.35 24.89
CA THR A 494 -11.11 -18.61 24.89
C THR A 494 -10.43 -18.24 26.21
N TYR A 495 -11.14 -17.58 27.11
CA TYR A 495 -10.67 -17.20 28.45
C TYR A 495 -11.09 -18.23 29.50
N SER A 496 -10.25 -18.40 30.53
CA SER A 496 -10.61 -19.20 31.72
C SER A 496 -11.75 -18.55 32.50
N ASN A 497 -11.82 -17.22 32.48
CA ASN A 497 -12.86 -16.43 33.11
C ASN A 497 -13.32 -15.32 32.17
N ALA A 498 -14.60 -15.30 31.84
CA ALA A 498 -15.20 -14.31 30.96
C ALA A 498 -15.03 -12.86 31.45
N SER A 499 -14.88 -12.64 32.75
CA SER A 499 -14.62 -11.30 33.31
C SER A 499 -13.29 -10.71 32.89
N GLU A 500 -12.30 -11.53 32.58
CA GLU A 500 -11.02 -11.06 32.04
C GLU A 500 -11.21 -10.47 30.64
N TRP A 501 -12.02 -11.10 29.80
CA TRP A 501 -12.38 -10.56 28.51
C TRP A 501 -13.12 -9.23 28.62
N GLU A 502 -14.08 -9.13 29.54
CA GLU A 502 -14.87 -7.89 29.74
C GLU A 502 -13.97 -6.68 30.08
N ILE A 503 -12.98 -6.87 30.95
CA ILE A 503 -12.01 -5.80 31.31
C ILE A 503 -11.24 -5.35 30.09
N LYS A 504 -10.72 -6.29 29.31
CA LYS A 504 -9.94 -5.98 28.09
C LYS A 504 -10.83 -5.39 26.99
N ALA A 505 -12.06 -5.88 26.85
CA ALA A 505 -13.01 -5.36 25.87
C ALA A 505 -13.41 -3.92 26.18
N LYS A 506 -13.60 -3.58 27.45
CA LYS A 506 -13.86 -2.22 27.88
C LYS A 506 -12.69 -1.29 27.54
N ASP A 507 -11.45 -1.70 27.86
CA ASP A 507 -10.25 -0.92 27.54
C ASP A 507 -10.11 -0.69 26.03
N LEU A 508 -10.25 -1.73 25.21
CA LEU A 508 -10.17 -1.60 23.75
C LEU A 508 -11.30 -0.73 23.21
N SER A 509 -12.52 -0.87 23.73
CA SER A 509 -13.67 -0.02 23.37
C SER A 509 -13.40 1.46 23.64
N GLU A 510 -12.84 1.79 24.79
CA GLU A 510 -12.45 3.16 25.15
C GLU A 510 -11.41 3.73 24.15
N ARG A 511 -10.46 2.90 23.71
CA ARG A 511 -9.45 3.29 22.72
C ARG A 511 -10.05 3.56 21.34
N PHE A 512 -11.01 2.75 20.89
CA PHE A 512 -11.75 3.02 19.66
C PHE A 512 -12.56 4.31 19.75
N ILE A 513 -13.30 4.50 20.82
CA ILE A 513 -14.11 5.70 21.06
C ILE A 513 -13.23 6.94 21.05
N LYS A 514 -12.10 6.91 21.77
CA LYS A 514 -11.14 8.01 21.81
C LYS A 514 -10.58 8.33 20.42
N ASN A 515 -10.20 7.32 19.66
CA ASN A 515 -9.71 7.50 18.30
C ASN A 515 -10.76 8.10 17.37
N PHE A 516 -12.03 7.69 17.49
CA PHE A 516 -13.09 8.11 16.59
C PHE A 516 -13.51 9.56 16.77
N LYS A 517 -13.22 10.18 17.92
CA LYS A 517 -13.54 11.60 18.19
C LYS A 517 -13.07 12.54 17.09
N LYS A 518 -11.95 12.26 16.47
CA LYS A 518 -11.43 13.06 15.36
C LYS A 518 -12.32 13.09 14.11
N PHE A 519 -13.29 12.17 13.99
CA PHE A 519 -14.24 12.10 12.88
C PHE A 519 -15.61 12.70 13.23
N GLU A 520 -15.81 13.16 14.46
CA GLU A 520 -17.09 13.71 14.95
C GLU A 520 -17.30 15.20 14.62
N GLY A 521 -16.39 15.81 13.86
CA GLY A 521 -16.43 17.24 13.51
C GLY A 521 -17.58 17.64 12.56
N ASN A 522 -18.30 16.67 12.00
CA ASN A 522 -19.45 16.91 11.15
C ASN A 522 -20.61 15.95 11.48
N GLU A 523 -21.81 16.23 10.93
CA GLU A 523 -23.01 15.43 11.22
C GLU A 523 -22.88 13.96 10.76
N ALA A 524 -22.22 13.71 9.62
CA ALA A 524 -22.02 12.35 9.12
C ALA A 524 -21.15 11.51 10.07
N GLY A 525 -20.08 12.09 10.61
CA GLY A 525 -19.22 11.43 11.61
C GLY A 525 -19.95 11.21 12.92
N LYS A 526 -20.70 12.21 13.42
CA LYS A 526 -21.52 12.07 14.64
C LYS A 526 -22.55 10.96 14.53
N ALA A 527 -23.19 10.81 13.36
CA ALA A 527 -24.17 9.77 13.12
C ALA A 527 -23.57 8.35 13.20
N LEU A 528 -22.26 8.18 12.96
CA LEU A 528 -21.58 6.89 13.03
C LEU A 528 -21.17 6.48 14.45
N VAL A 529 -21.18 7.37 15.43
CA VAL A 529 -20.77 7.07 16.82
C VAL A 529 -21.58 5.89 17.38
N ALA A 530 -22.86 5.80 17.07
CA ALA A 530 -23.74 4.72 17.51
C ALA A 530 -23.34 3.33 16.94
N ALA A 531 -22.59 3.29 15.84
CA ALA A 531 -22.11 2.04 15.23
C ALA A 531 -20.81 1.53 15.88
N GLY A 532 -20.13 2.35 16.64
CA GLY A 532 -18.94 1.99 17.40
C GLY A 532 -19.23 1.27 18.71
N PRO A 533 -18.17 0.97 19.48
CA PRO A 533 -18.31 0.32 20.77
C PRO A 533 -19.14 1.14 21.77
N LYS A 534 -19.81 0.44 22.66
CA LYS A 534 -20.57 1.01 23.80
C LYS A 534 -20.02 0.45 25.11
N LEU A 535 -19.84 1.33 26.10
CA LEU A 535 -19.35 0.97 27.44
C LEU A 535 -20.47 0.51 28.35
#